data_82388024909248d4f85715ac716f5467
#
_entry.id   82388024909248d4f85715ac716f5467
#
_cell.length_a   1.000
_cell.length_b   1.000
_cell.length_c   1.000
_cell.angle_alpha   90.00
_cell.angle_beta   90.00
_cell.angle_gamma   90.00
#
_symmetry.space_group_name_H-M   'P 1'
#
loop_
_entity.id
_entity.type
_entity.pdbx_description
1 polymer ?
#
loop_
_entity_poly.entity_id
_entity_poly.type
_entity_poly.pdbx_seq_one_letter_code
_entity_poly.pdbx_strand_id
1 'polypeptide(L)'
;MTAVRHRAPAIRLGLRENIAQFSLLVVINAFVGAMVGMERSILPLLAEQEFQLAARTAILSFIVVFGVTKALTNYAAGRFADRIGRRQILIAGWLVAVPVPFLLMWAPTWTWVLVANGLLGISQGFTWSTTVIMKIDLVGPERRGLAMGLNEFAGYIAVAGAALATGWVAAQQGLRPEPFYLGVLFVTFGLGLSLLLVRETQSHVTLESRLQTGASDVPTSAAVFWNTTIGDRNLASISQAGLVNNLNDGMAWGLFPLFFAAASMSLERTAALAALYPATWALVQLGTGALSDQIGRKWLIATGMWTQAGGIAVIAMSTAFFGFAMGSALLGVGTAMVYPTLLAGIGDVAMPSWRASAIGVYRFWRDLGYAIGALIAGVTADMLGLAGAFWIVAGLTFVSGLIVAFRMRETLSSASVGQRKHSPHESRT
;
A
#
# COMPACT_ATOMS: atom_id res chain seq x y z
N MET A 1 47.48 31.09 1.97
CA MET A 1 46.37 30.28 2.52
C MET A 1 45.41 29.94 1.38
N THR A 2 45.58 28.79 0.77
CA THR A 2 44.78 28.28 -0.34
C THR A 2 43.49 27.67 0.25
N ALA A 3 42.35 28.27 0.04
CA ALA A 3 41.07 27.76 0.46
C ALA A 3 40.76 26.44 -0.29
N VAL A 4 40.80 25.31 0.42
CA VAL A 4 40.33 24.05 -0.07
C VAL A 4 38.81 24.16 -0.30
N ARG A 5 38.43 24.40 -1.55
CA ARG A 5 37.04 24.27 -1.97
C ARG A 5 36.67 22.79 -1.86
N HIS A 6 35.95 22.42 -0.80
CA HIS A 6 35.24 21.15 -0.75
C HIS A 6 34.28 21.11 -1.95
N ARG A 7 34.66 20.42 -3.02
CA ARG A 7 33.72 20.06 -4.10
C ARG A 7 32.62 19.23 -3.45
N ALA A 8 31.40 19.74 -3.46
CA ALA A 8 30.24 18.95 -3.13
C ALA A 8 30.28 17.65 -3.95
N PRO A 9 30.00 16.49 -3.35
CA PRO A 9 30.07 15.22 -4.06
C PRO A 9 29.14 15.28 -5.28
N ALA A 10 29.66 14.88 -6.44
CA ALA A 10 28.88 14.88 -7.68
C ALA A 10 27.66 13.97 -7.51
N ILE A 11 26.46 14.53 -7.73
CA ILE A 11 25.22 13.77 -7.67
C ILE A 11 25.24 12.69 -8.74
N ARG A 12 24.96 11.45 -8.36
CA ARG A 12 24.90 10.30 -9.26
C ARG A 12 23.59 9.55 -9.07
N LEU A 13 22.96 9.14 -10.17
CA LEU A 13 21.84 8.21 -10.16
C LEU A 13 22.39 6.79 -10.05
N GLY A 14 21.66 5.93 -9.37
CA GLY A 14 22.01 4.52 -9.26
C GLY A 14 21.78 3.96 -7.86
N LEU A 15 21.41 2.67 -7.81
CA LEU A 15 21.17 1.99 -6.53
C LEU A 15 22.45 1.83 -5.71
N ARG A 16 23.57 1.48 -6.36
CA ARG A 16 24.85 1.27 -5.66
C ARG A 16 25.43 2.58 -5.12
N GLU A 17 25.30 3.64 -5.90
CA GLU A 17 25.80 4.99 -5.59
C GLU A 17 25.04 5.61 -4.40
N ASN A 18 23.77 5.23 -4.22
CA ASN A 18 22.88 5.80 -3.21
C ASN A 18 22.41 4.75 -2.18
N ILE A 19 23.07 3.60 -2.06
CA ILE A 19 22.63 2.45 -1.26
C ILE A 19 22.30 2.81 0.19
N ALA A 20 23.09 3.67 0.82
CA ALA A 20 22.88 4.08 2.21
C ALA A 20 21.56 4.85 2.40
N GLN A 21 21.29 5.85 1.54
CA GLN A 21 20.03 6.61 1.59
C GLN A 21 18.85 5.76 1.15
N PHE A 22 19.03 4.89 0.15
CA PHE A 22 17.99 3.95 -0.29
C PHE A 22 17.59 2.99 0.83
N SER A 23 18.55 2.34 1.49
CA SER A 23 18.29 1.42 2.60
C SER A 23 17.66 2.13 3.80
N LEU A 24 18.10 3.34 4.12
CA LEU A 24 17.49 4.17 5.16
C LEU A 24 16.00 4.43 4.85
N LEU A 25 15.67 4.79 3.62
CA LEU A 25 14.28 5.04 3.19
C LEU A 25 13.44 3.75 3.19
N VAL A 26 14.05 2.58 2.96
CA VAL A 26 13.39 1.27 3.11
C VAL A 26 13.04 1.01 4.58
N VAL A 27 13.96 1.26 5.51
CA VAL A 27 13.73 1.13 6.96
C VAL A 27 12.67 2.12 7.43
N ILE A 28 12.74 3.38 7.00
CA ILE A 28 11.71 4.38 7.34
C ILE A 28 10.33 3.93 6.83
N ASN A 29 10.25 3.37 5.61
CA ASN A 29 8.99 2.85 5.08
C ASN A 29 8.46 1.64 5.86
N ALA A 30 9.34 0.84 6.47
CA ALA A 30 8.91 -0.21 7.39
C ALA A 30 8.21 0.38 8.62
N PHE A 31 8.72 1.46 9.22
CA PHE A 31 8.02 2.16 10.31
C PHE A 31 6.69 2.78 9.84
N VAL A 32 6.63 3.30 8.61
CA VAL A 32 5.36 3.79 8.03
C VAL A 32 4.34 2.66 7.95
N GLY A 33 4.72 1.49 7.47
CA GLY A 33 3.86 0.30 7.44
C GLY A 33 3.46 -0.18 8.83
N ALA A 34 4.39 -0.19 9.79
CA ALA A 34 4.15 -0.61 11.16
C ALA A 34 3.06 0.25 11.86
N MET A 35 2.98 1.56 11.56
CA MET A 35 1.92 2.43 12.06
C MET A 35 0.51 1.98 11.64
N VAL A 36 0.34 1.47 10.43
CA VAL A 36 -0.94 0.88 9.98
C VAL A 36 -1.14 -0.51 10.62
N GLY A 37 -0.06 -1.29 10.68
CA GLY A 37 -0.10 -2.65 11.23
C GLY A 37 -0.58 -2.72 12.67
N MET A 38 -0.21 -1.73 13.50
CA MET A 38 -0.57 -1.73 14.92
C MET A 38 -2.08 -1.71 15.19
N GLU A 39 -2.88 -1.28 14.24
CA GLU A 39 -4.34 -1.22 14.41
C GLU A 39 -5.06 -2.47 13.87
N ARG A 40 -4.42 -3.22 12.95
CA ARG A 40 -5.08 -4.26 12.16
C ARG A 40 -5.67 -5.40 12.96
N SER A 41 -5.06 -5.79 14.06
CA SER A 41 -5.50 -6.93 14.86
C SER A 41 -6.42 -6.55 16.01
N ILE A 42 -6.38 -5.29 16.48
CA ILE A 42 -7.02 -4.92 17.74
C ILE A 42 -8.10 -3.84 17.61
N LEU A 43 -8.01 -2.91 16.67
CA LEU A 43 -8.91 -1.75 16.65
C LEU A 43 -10.40 -2.10 16.43
N PRO A 44 -10.76 -3.06 15.55
CA PRO A 44 -12.17 -3.51 15.44
C PRO A 44 -12.68 -4.16 16.73
N LEU A 45 -11.83 -4.91 17.46
CA LEU A 45 -12.20 -5.52 18.73
C LEU A 45 -12.34 -4.48 19.84
N LEU A 46 -11.47 -3.46 19.85
CA LEU A 46 -11.56 -2.32 20.75
C LEU A 46 -12.89 -1.56 20.56
N ALA A 47 -13.33 -1.37 19.30
CA ALA A 47 -14.60 -0.74 18.97
C ALA A 47 -15.79 -1.50 19.56
N GLU A 48 -15.78 -2.83 19.44
CA GLU A 48 -16.85 -3.69 19.93
C GLU A 48 -16.83 -3.83 21.47
N GLN A 49 -15.65 -4.09 22.05
CA GLN A 49 -15.54 -4.47 23.46
C GLN A 49 -15.51 -3.26 24.42
N GLU A 50 -14.81 -2.17 24.06
CA GLU A 50 -14.67 -1.02 24.96
C GLU A 50 -15.60 0.13 24.60
N PHE A 51 -15.82 0.39 23.29
CA PHE A 51 -16.75 1.45 22.86
C PHE A 51 -18.18 0.95 22.64
N GLN A 52 -18.44 -0.34 22.80
CA GLN A 52 -19.78 -0.95 22.76
C GLN A 52 -20.49 -0.70 21.42
N LEU A 53 -19.76 -0.59 20.31
CA LEU A 53 -20.32 -0.38 18.99
C LEU A 53 -20.93 -1.68 18.47
N ALA A 54 -22.24 -1.70 18.25
CA ALA A 54 -22.95 -2.87 17.75
C ALA A 54 -22.94 -2.94 16.20
N ALA A 55 -23.12 -1.82 15.53
CA ALA A 55 -23.19 -1.76 14.07
C ALA A 55 -21.76 -1.90 13.46
N ARG A 56 -21.61 -2.83 12.53
CA ARG A 56 -20.33 -3.07 11.82
C ARG A 56 -19.92 -1.86 11.00
N THR A 57 -20.89 -1.16 10.39
CA THR A 57 -20.64 0.11 9.70
C THR A 57 -20.01 1.15 10.64
N ALA A 58 -20.47 1.25 11.89
CA ALA A 58 -19.88 2.16 12.87
C ALA A 58 -18.48 1.73 13.27
N ILE A 59 -18.25 0.43 13.48
CA ILE A 59 -16.92 -0.13 13.78
C ILE A 59 -15.94 0.20 12.65
N LEU A 60 -16.31 0.00 11.39
CA LEU A 60 -15.43 0.20 10.24
C LEU A 60 -15.27 1.68 9.82
N SER A 61 -15.95 2.62 10.48
CA SER A 61 -15.88 4.05 10.16
C SER A 61 -14.47 4.64 10.23
N PHE A 62 -13.59 4.10 11.08
CA PHE A 62 -12.19 4.53 11.15
C PHE A 62 -11.43 4.25 9.85
N ILE A 63 -11.71 3.13 9.18
CA ILE A 63 -11.10 2.79 7.87
C ILE A 63 -11.62 3.72 6.78
N VAL A 64 -12.90 4.12 6.84
CA VAL A 64 -13.48 5.10 5.91
C VAL A 64 -12.74 6.43 6.03
N VAL A 65 -12.59 6.95 7.25
CA VAL A 65 -11.87 8.20 7.50
C VAL A 65 -10.40 8.09 7.05
N PHE A 66 -9.72 7.01 7.43
CA PHE A 66 -8.35 6.72 7.00
C PHE A 66 -8.22 6.68 5.47
N GLY A 67 -9.07 5.92 4.79
CA GLY A 67 -9.01 5.73 3.34
C GLY A 67 -9.26 7.02 2.57
N VAL A 68 -10.26 7.81 2.96
CA VAL A 68 -10.56 9.11 2.34
C VAL A 68 -9.41 10.09 2.53
N THR A 69 -8.93 10.26 3.76
CA THR A 69 -7.85 11.21 4.04
C THR A 69 -6.54 10.81 3.37
N LYS A 70 -6.23 9.51 3.34
CA LYS A 70 -5.07 8.97 2.63
C LYS A 70 -5.16 9.19 1.12
N ALA A 71 -6.32 8.89 0.51
CA ALA A 71 -6.52 9.07 -0.93
C ALA A 71 -6.33 10.53 -1.36
N LEU A 72 -6.96 11.47 -0.66
CA LEU A 72 -6.83 12.90 -0.93
C LEU A 72 -5.39 13.39 -0.73
N THR A 73 -4.75 12.95 0.35
CA THR A 73 -3.36 13.34 0.65
C THR A 73 -2.38 12.76 -0.35
N ASN A 74 -2.54 11.51 -0.78
CA ASN A 74 -1.71 10.90 -1.83
C ASN A 74 -1.82 11.64 -3.16
N TYR A 75 -3.03 12.04 -3.54
CA TYR A 75 -3.23 12.83 -4.76
C TYR A 75 -2.50 14.19 -4.72
N ALA A 76 -2.42 14.80 -3.53
CA ALA A 76 -1.76 16.09 -3.32
C ALA A 76 -0.25 15.96 -3.06
N ALA A 77 0.21 14.82 -2.49
CA ALA A 77 1.58 14.65 -1.99
C ALA A 77 2.67 14.90 -3.03
N GLY A 78 2.48 14.43 -4.27
CA GLY A 78 3.44 14.66 -5.35
C GLY A 78 3.66 16.15 -5.63
N ARG A 79 2.57 16.94 -5.71
CA ARG A 79 2.64 18.39 -5.95
C ARG A 79 3.30 19.15 -4.79
N PHE A 80 2.99 18.74 -3.56
CA PHE A 80 3.62 19.35 -2.38
C PHE A 80 5.11 18.99 -2.30
N ALA A 81 5.48 17.75 -2.60
CA ALA A 81 6.87 17.30 -2.62
C ALA A 81 7.70 18.08 -3.66
N ASP A 82 7.13 18.41 -4.82
CA ASP A 82 7.81 19.19 -5.86
C ASP A 82 8.01 20.66 -5.46
N ARG A 83 7.09 21.25 -4.68
CA ARG A 83 7.13 22.66 -4.28
C ARG A 83 7.94 22.92 -3.01
N ILE A 84 7.80 22.06 -2.01
CA ILE A 84 8.33 22.24 -0.66
C ILE A 84 9.62 21.45 -0.46
N GLY A 85 9.76 20.32 -1.16
CA GLY A 85 10.87 19.36 -1.03
C GLY A 85 10.40 18.03 -0.43
N ARG A 86 11.07 16.94 -0.86
CA ARG A 86 10.67 15.56 -0.47
C ARG A 86 10.90 15.34 1.03
N ARG A 87 12.07 15.75 1.52
CA ARG A 87 12.41 15.56 2.94
C ARG A 87 11.45 16.30 3.87
N GLN A 88 11.04 17.51 3.52
CA GLN A 88 10.11 18.31 4.33
C GLN A 88 8.73 17.68 4.39
N ILE A 89 8.23 17.14 3.27
CA ILE A 89 6.93 16.44 3.24
C ILE A 89 6.99 15.13 4.06
N LEU A 90 8.09 14.38 3.99
CA LEU A 90 8.30 13.20 4.82
C LEU A 90 8.25 13.55 6.32
N ILE A 91 8.96 14.59 6.73
CA ILE A 91 8.98 15.07 8.12
C ILE A 91 7.58 15.54 8.55
N ALA A 92 6.90 16.34 7.71
CA ALA A 92 5.54 16.79 7.98
C ALA A 92 4.58 15.62 8.18
N GLY A 93 4.69 14.56 7.38
CA GLY A 93 3.91 13.35 7.53
C GLY A 93 4.15 12.64 8.87
N TRP A 94 5.40 12.56 9.33
CA TRP A 94 5.72 12.03 10.64
C TRP A 94 5.23 12.91 11.79
N LEU A 95 5.32 14.24 11.68
CA LEU A 95 4.78 15.16 12.69
C LEU A 95 3.27 14.99 12.86
N VAL A 96 2.53 14.76 11.76
CA VAL A 96 1.09 14.46 11.81
C VAL A 96 0.84 13.10 12.48
N ALA A 97 1.76 12.14 12.38
CA ALA A 97 1.63 10.83 13.02
C ALA A 97 1.85 10.87 14.54
N VAL A 98 2.60 11.85 15.07
CA VAL A 98 2.96 11.92 16.51
C VAL A 98 1.76 11.76 17.45
N PRO A 99 0.63 12.48 17.28
CA PRO A 99 -0.51 12.37 18.21
C PRO A 99 -1.28 11.05 18.06
N VAL A 100 -1.12 10.30 16.97
CA VAL A 100 -1.96 9.12 16.66
C VAL A 100 -1.94 8.07 17.76
N PRO A 101 -0.79 7.51 18.20
CA PRO A 101 -0.78 6.48 19.24
C PRO A 101 -1.35 7.00 20.57
N PHE A 102 -1.10 8.25 20.92
CA PHE A 102 -1.61 8.84 22.16
C PHE A 102 -3.14 9.01 22.12
N LEU A 103 -3.69 9.43 20.99
CA LEU A 103 -5.13 9.52 20.80
C LEU A 103 -5.80 8.14 20.92
N LEU A 104 -5.17 7.08 20.40
CA LEU A 104 -5.69 5.71 20.51
C LEU A 104 -5.59 5.16 21.92
N MET A 105 -4.50 5.42 22.66
CA MET A 105 -4.31 5.02 24.06
C MET A 105 -5.41 5.56 24.98
N TRP A 106 -5.73 6.84 24.82
CA TRP A 106 -6.58 7.57 25.76
C TRP A 106 -7.85 8.14 25.12
N ALA A 107 -8.31 7.60 24.00
CA ALA A 107 -9.56 8.00 23.36
C ALA A 107 -10.75 7.88 24.34
N PRO A 108 -11.42 8.96 24.74
CA PRO A 108 -12.58 8.88 25.61
C PRO A 108 -13.84 8.44 24.86
N THR A 109 -13.88 8.67 23.55
CA THR A 109 -14.99 8.29 22.65
C THR A 109 -14.47 7.81 21.32
N TRP A 110 -15.30 7.09 20.56
CA TRP A 110 -14.96 6.62 19.23
C TRP A 110 -14.59 7.75 18.25
N THR A 111 -15.14 8.94 18.42
CA THR A 111 -14.78 10.12 17.60
C THR A 111 -13.29 10.44 17.66
N TRP A 112 -12.62 10.27 18.81
CA TRP A 112 -11.17 10.46 18.93
C TRP A 112 -10.37 9.41 18.17
N VAL A 113 -10.89 8.19 18.07
CA VAL A 113 -10.31 7.14 17.22
C VAL A 113 -10.45 7.53 15.75
N LEU A 114 -11.58 8.11 15.33
CA LEU A 114 -11.75 8.63 13.97
C LEU A 114 -10.78 9.77 13.67
N VAL A 115 -10.56 10.68 14.61
CA VAL A 115 -9.57 11.76 14.46
C VAL A 115 -8.16 11.17 14.33
N ALA A 116 -7.79 10.19 15.16
CA ALA A 116 -6.50 9.50 15.07
C ALA A 116 -6.30 8.86 13.69
N ASN A 117 -7.32 8.18 13.16
CA ASN A 117 -7.27 7.55 11.84
C ASN A 117 -7.28 8.55 10.68
N GLY A 118 -7.93 9.71 10.84
CA GLY A 118 -7.80 10.82 9.90
C GLY A 118 -6.36 11.34 9.81
N LEU A 119 -5.73 11.56 10.96
CA LEU A 119 -4.32 11.96 11.04
C LEU A 119 -3.39 10.85 10.50
N LEU A 120 -3.67 9.59 10.81
CA LEU A 120 -2.90 8.46 10.27
C LEU A 120 -3.01 8.40 8.75
N GLY A 121 -4.20 8.60 8.17
CA GLY A 121 -4.40 8.66 6.72
C GLY A 121 -3.60 9.78 6.07
N ILE A 122 -3.61 10.99 6.64
CA ILE A 122 -2.80 12.13 6.16
C ILE A 122 -1.30 11.79 6.26
N SER A 123 -0.85 11.28 7.41
CA SER A 123 0.53 10.85 7.60
C SER A 123 0.96 9.81 6.57
N GLN A 124 0.16 8.78 6.36
CA GLN A 124 0.41 7.72 5.38
C GLN A 124 0.48 8.24 3.94
N GLY A 125 -0.41 9.17 3.58
CA GLY A 125 -0.39 9.83 2.28
C GLY A 125 0.92 10.58 2.02
N PHE A 126 1.44 11.29 3.01
CA PHE A 126 2.72 11.98 2.90
C PHE A 126 3.91 11.03 2.98
N THR A 127 4.02 10.20 4.02
CA THR A 127 5.22 9.41 4.29
C THR A 127 5.40 8.27 3.28
N TRP A 128 4.35 7.48 3.01
CA TRP A 128 4.44 6.37 2.06
C TRP A 128 4.77 6.84 0.65
N SER A 129 4.03 7.85 0.15
CA SER A 129 4.29 8.39 -1.18
C SER A 129 5.67 9.01 -1.31
N THR A 130 6.10 9.77 -0.32
CA THR A 130 7.40 10.44 -0.36
C THR A 130 8.56 9.45 -0.30
N THR A 131 8.48 8.40 0.52
CA THR A 131 9.53 7.36 0.54
C THR A 131 9.65 6.61 -0.78
N VAL A 132 8.52 6.40 -1.50
CA VAL A 132 8.53 5.85 -2.87
C VAL A 132 9.21 6.82 -3.83
N ILE A 133 8.78 8.09 -3.85
CA ILE A 133 9.29 9.13 -4.76
C ILE A 133 10.80 9.27 -4.56
N MET A 134 11.27 9.43 -3.32
CA MET A 134 12.70 9.59 -3.01
C MET A 134 13.54 8.39 -3.47
N LYS A 135 13.04 7.15 -3.33
CA LYS A 135 13.76 5.97 -3.81
C LYS A 135 13.83 5.91 -5.33
N ILE A 136 12.77 6.32 -6.02
CA ILE A 136 12.77 6.45 -7.48
C ILE A 136 13.76 7.50 -7.93
N ASP A 137 13.81 8.67 -7.27
CA ASP A 137 14.75 9.76 -7.56
C ASP A 137 16.21 9.29 -7.45
N LEU A 138 16.53 8.49 -6.42
CA LEU A 138 17.88 7.99 -6.16
C LEU A 138 18.36 6.95 -7.19
N VAL A 139 17.47 6.03 -7.62
CA VAL A 139 17.88 4.92 -8.48
C VAL A 139 17.82 5.25 -9.97
N GLY A 140 17.06 6.28 -10.37
CA GLY A 140 16.88 6.64 -11.77
C GLY A 140 16.00 5.64 -12.54
N PRO A 141 15.88 5.81 -13.89
CA PRO A 141 14.89 5.10 -14.71
C PRO A 141 15.08 3.59 -14.78
N GLU A 142 16.32 3.09 -14.72
CA GLU A 142 16.64 1.69 -15.00
C GLU A 142 16.16 0.70 -13.91
N ARG A 143 16.04 1.14 -12.64
CA ARG A 143 15.75 0.27 -11.49
C ARG A 143 14.54 0.71 -10.68
N ARG A 144 13.63 1.48 -11.25
CA ARG A 144 12.40 1.96 -10.58
C ARG A 144 11.51 0.81 -10.10
N GLY A 145 11.37 -0.24 -10.90
CA GLY A 145 10.58 -1.41 -10.51
C GLY A 145 11.12 -2.10 -9.26
N LEU A 146 12.43 -2.29 -9.17
CA LEU A 146 13.09 -2.82 -7.97
C LEU A 146 12.88 -1.92 -6.75
N ALA A 147 13.05 -0.60 -6.93
CA ALA A 147 12.85 0.37 -5.85
C ALA A 147 11.41 0.33 -5.30
N MET A 148 10.42 0.24 -6.19
CA MET A 148 9.02 0.12 -5.81
C MET A 148 8.73 -1.21 -5.10
N GLY A 149 9.24 -2.32 -5.64
CA GLY A 149 9.07 -3.65 -5.03
C GLY A 149 9.65 -3.74 -3.61
N LEU A 150 10.86 -3.22 -3.41
CA LEU A 150 11.50 -3.19 -2.09
C LEU A 150 10.76 -2.24 -1.12
N ASN A 151 10.22 -1.12 -1.62
CA ASN A 151 9.41 -0.22 -0.81
C ASN A 151 8.17 -0.92 -0.26
N GLU A 152 7.41 -1.53 -1.14
CA GLU A 152 6.16 -2.19 -0.78
C GLU A 152 6.41 -3.43 0.09
N PHE A 153 7.45 -4.22 -0.23
CA PHE A 153 7.87 -5.33 0.62
C PHE A 153 8.14 -4.88 2.06
N ALA A 154 8.99 -3.86 2.25
CA ALA A 154 9.32 -3.36 3.58
C ALA A 154 8.10 -2.82 4.34
N GLY A 155 7.21 -2.11 3.64
CA GLY A 155 5.98 -1.61 4.22
C GLY A 155 5.06 -2.72 4.70
N TYR A 156 4.74 -3.69 3.84
CA TYR A 156 3.75 -4.73 4.18
C TYR A 156 4.28 -5.81 5.10
N ILE A 157 5.58 -6.15 5.06
CA ILE A 157 6.15 -7.06 6.06
C ILE A 157 6.14 -6.42 7.46
N ALA A 158 6.33 -5.11 7.54
CA ALA A 158 6.21 -4.37 8.79
C ALA A 158 4.76 -4.23 9.26
N VAL A 159 3.78 -4.07 8.33
CA VAL A 159 2.34 -4.17 8.66
C VAL A 159 2.05 -5.50 9.33
N ALA A 160 2.51 -6.60 8.75
CA ALA A 160 2.31 -7.95 9.31
C ALA A 160 2.96 -8.11 10.69
N GLY A 161 4.21 -7.71 10.81
CA GLY A 161 4.96 -7.80 12.08
C GLY A 161 4.33 -6.95 13.19
N ALA A 162 3.90 -5.73 12.88
CA ALA A 162 3.25 -4.86 13.84
C ALA A 162 1.86 -5.40 14.25
N ALA A 163 1.05 -5.91 13.29
CA ALA A 163 -0.24 -6.51 13.60
C ALA A 163 -0.10 -7.73 14.54
N LEU A 164 0.93 -8.56 14.32
CA LEU A 164 1.23 -9.69 15.20
C LEU A 164 1.70 -9.21 16.58
N ALA A 165 2.63 -8.26 16.62
CA ALA A 165 3.19 -7.73 17.88
C ALA A 165 2.12 -7.06 18.74
N THR A 166 1.30 -6.18 18.18
CA THR A 166 0.22 -5.50 18.91
C THR A 166 -0.85 -6.48 19.39
N GLY A 167 -1.22 -7.46 18.57
CA GLY A 167 -2.16 -8.50 18.98
C GLY A 167 -1.61 -9.38 20.11
N TRP A 168 -0.32 -9.69 20.10
CA TRP A 168 0.34 -10.44 21.16
C TRP A 168 0.39 -9.64 22.47
N VAL A 169 0.77 -8.35 22.41
CA VAL A 169 0.76 -7.45 23.58
C VAL A 169 -0.66 -7.32 24.14
N ALA A 170 -1.64 -7.12 23.25
CA ALA A 170 -3.04 -6.99 23.67
C ALA A 170 -3.59 -8.25 24.34
N ALA A 171 -3.16 -9.43 23.91
CA ALA A 171 -3.55 -10.70 24.53
C ALA A 171 -3.03 -10.86 25.96
N GLN A 172 -1.88 -10.23 26.28
CA GLN A 172 -1.26 -10.29 27.62
C GLN A 172 -1.69 -9.17 28.54
N GLN A 173 -1.92 -7.96 28.01
CA GLN A 173 -2.04 -6.74 28.80
C GLN A 173 -3.35 -5.98 28.57
N GLY A 174 -4.17 -6.41 27.59
CA GLY A 174 -5.41 -5.74 27.22
C GLY A 174 -5.29 -4.93 25.93
N LEU A 175 -6.43 -4.45 25.43
CA LEU A 175 -6.51 -3.78 24.13
C LEU A 175 -5.89 -2.37 24.13
N ARG A 176 -5.77 -1.73 25.27
CA ARG A 176 -5.10 -0.44 25.47
C ARG A 176 -4.74 -0.20 26.95
N PRO A 177 -3.76 0.69 27.27
CA PRO A 177 -2.96 1.49 26.33
C PRO A 177 -1.75 0.76 25.74
N GLU A 178 -1.35 -0.39 26.32
CA GLU A 178 -0.06 -1.05 26.12
C GLU A 178 0.31 -1.34 24.66
N PRO A 179 -0.58 -1.89 23.82
CA PRO A 179 -0.24 -2.17 22.41
C PRO A 179 0.18 -0.93 21.62
N PHE A 180 -0.37 0.23 21.95
CA PHE A 180 -0.10 1.49 21.25
C PHE A 180 1.24 2.14 21.62
N TYR A 181 1.94 1.69 22.68
CA TYR A 181 3.33 2.09 22.93
C TYR A 181 4.25 1.70 21.77
N LEU A 182 3.94 0.63 21.06
CA LEU A 182 4.65 0.30 19.82
C LEU A 182 4.52 1.42 18.78
N GLY A 183 3.36 2.07 18.69
CA GLY A 183 3.15 3.22 17.81
C GLY A 183 4.00 4.42 18.18
N VAL A 184 4.18 4.69 19.47
CA VAL A 184 5.10 5.74 19.95
C VAL A 184 6.54 5.44 19.51
N LEU A 185 6.96 4.18 19.64
CA LEU A 185 8.28 3.72 19.19
C LEU A 185 8.44 3.90 17.68
N PHE A 186 7.44 3.48 16.88
CA PHE A 186 7.50 3.61 15.42
C PHE A 186 7.58 5.06 14.96
N VAL A 187 6.78 5.97 15.55
CA VAL A 187 6.84 7.41 15.24
C VAL A 187 8.17 8.00 15.65
N THR A 188 8.67 7.67 16.83
CA THR A 188 9.94 8.22 17.34
C THR A 188 11.11 7.84 16.43
N PHE A 189 11.22 6.57 16.04
CA PHE A 189 12.27 6.14 15.12
C PHE A 189 12.05 6.68 13.71
N GLY A 190 10.84 6.61 13.17
CA GLY A 190 10.52 7.12 11.83
C GLY A 190 10.81 8.61 11.68
N LEU A 191 10.36 9.43 12.64
CA LEU A 191 10.62 10.86 12.67
C LEU A 191 12.11 11.16 12.92
N GLY A 192 12.71 10.50 13.92
CA GLY A 192 14.13 10.69 14.28
C GLY A 192 15.06 10.39 13.12
N LEU A 193 14.90 9.24 12.45
CA LEU A 193 15.70 8.88 11.26
C LEU A 193 15.46 9.88 10.11
N SER A 194 14.22 10.33 9.91
CA SER A 194 13.88 11.29 8.86
C SER A 194 14.51 12.67 9.11
N LEU A 195 14.53 13.12 10.36
CA LEU A 195 15.13 14.40 10.75
C LEU A 195 16.67 14.37 10.69
N LEU A 196 17.28 13.29 11.15
CA LEU A 196 18.73 13.25 11.36
C LEU A 196 19.51 12.76 10.14
N LEU A 197 18.95 11.79 9.38
CA LEU A 197 19.74 11.05 8.39
C LEU A 197 19.24 11.16 6.95
N VAL A 198 17.95 11.50 6.73
CA VAL A 198 17.41 11.63 5.36
C VAL A 198 17.92 12.90 4.69
N ARG A 199 18.40 12.76 3.46
CA ARG A 199 18.84 13.87 2.59
C ARG A 199 17.79 14.17 1.53
N GLU A 200 17.73 15.44 1.11
CA GLU A 200 16.85 15.88 0.03
C GLU A 200 17.24 15.25 -1.31
N THR A 201 16.26 14.83 -2.13
CA THR A 201 16.50 14.17 -3.43
C THR A 201 16.17 15.05 -4.64
N GLN A 202 15.70 16.28 -4.45
CA GLN A 202 15.33 17.21 -5.53
C GLN A 202 16.41 17.37 -6.60
N SER A 203 17.68 17.39 -6.19
CA SER A 203 18.82 17.54 -7.08
C SER A 203 19.02 16.33 -8.02
N HIS A 204 18.61 15.13 -7.60
CA HIS A 204 18.63 13.93 -8.45
C HIS A 204 17.58 14.03 -9.57
N VAL A 205 16.39 14.57 -9.25
CA VAL A 205 15.33 14.84 -10.24
C VAL A 205 15.80 15.85 -11.28
N THR A 206 16.46 16.94 -10.84
CA THR A 206 17.01 17.95 -11.74
C THR A 206 18.07 17.35 -12.67
N LEU A 207 18.92 16.44 -12.18
CA LEU A 207 19.89 15.73 -12.99
C LEU A 207 19.20 14.83 -14.02
N GLU A 208 18.21 14.03 -13.60
CA GLU A 208 17.46 13.15 -14.50
C GLU A 208 16.74 13.93 -15.61
N SER A 209 16.04 15.03 -15.27
CA SER A 209 15.31 15.85 -16.25
C SER A 209 16.22 16.48 -17.30
N ARG A 210 17.47 16.77 -16.97
CA ARG A 210 18.48 17.26 -17.94
C ARG A 210 18.94 16.16 -18.92
N LEU A 211 18.85 14.89 -18.52
CA LEU A 211 19.23 13.75 -19.36
C LEU A 211 18.10 13.30 -20.29
N GLN A 212 16.87 13.69 -20.01
CA GLN A 212 15.70 13.32 -20.81
C GLN A 212 15.32 14.49 -21.76
N THR A 213 15.91 14.52 -22.94
CA THR A 213 15.53 15.44 -24.03
C THR A 213 14.42 14.84 -24.89
N GLY A 214 13.20 15.36 -24.76
CA GLY A 214 12.07 15.00 -25.64
C GLY A 214 10.80 15.75 -25.23
N ALA A 215 10.46 16.83 -25.96
CA ALA A 215 9.16 17.48 -25.83
C ALA A 215 8.10 16.63 -26.50
N SER A 216 7.24 15.97 -25.72
CA SER A 216 5.99 15.40 -26.19
C SER A 216 4.84 16.23 -25.62
N ASP A 217 3.76 16.41 -26.37
CA ASP A 217 2.54 17.04 -25.87
C ASP A 217 2.07 16.35 -24.59
N VAL A 218 2.11 17.08 -23.48
CA VAL A 218 1.68 16.58 -22.17
C VAL A 218 0.18 16.82 -22.05
N PRO A 219 -0.66 15.78 -21.89
CA PRO A 219 -2.09 15.95 -21.71
C PRO A 219 -2.39 16.81 -20.47
N THR A 220 -3.48 17.57 -20.50
CA THR A 220 -3.93 18.32 -19.33
C THR A 220 -4.22 17.39 -18.15
N SER A 221 -4.07 17.88 -16.92
CA SER A 221 -4.35 17.09 -15.71
C SER A 221 -5.78 16.50 -15.71
N ALA A 222 -6.75 17.24 -16.25
CA ALA A 222 -8.14 16.76 -16.40
C ALA A 222 -8.23 15.61 -17.41
N ALA A 223 -7.54 15.68 -18.53
CA ALA A 223 -7.50 14.61 -19.53
C ALA A 223 -6.84 13.35 -18.95
N VAL A 224 -5.72 13.49 -18.22
CA VAL A 224 -5.08 12.35 -17.54
C VAL A 224 -6.02 11.72 -16.52
N PHE A 225 -6.71 12.54 -15.69
CA PHE A 225 -7.68 12.02 -14.72
C PHE A 225 -8.80 11.25 -15.40
N TRP A 226 -9.40 11.80 -16.44
CA TRP A 226 -10.49 11.17 -17.19
C TRP A 226 -10.06 9.88 -17.87
N ASN A 227 -8.93 9.91 -18.60
CA ASN A 227 -8.41 8.73 -19.28
C ASN A 227 -8.04 7.61 -18.32
N THR A 228 -7.43 7.94 -17.18
CA THR A 228 -7.03 6.92 -16.18
C THR A 228 -8.25 6.36 -15.44
N THR A 229 -9.32 7.14 -15.29
CA THR A 229 -10.54 6.71 -14.60
C THR A 229 -11.44 5.86 -15.49
N ILE A 230 -11.77 6.32 -16.71
CA ILE A 230 -12.75 5.65 -17.59
C ILE A 230 -12.43 5.70 -19.08
N GLY A 231 -11.65 6.68 -19.57
CA GLY A 231 -11.46 6.95 -21.00
C GLY A 231 -10.60 5.89 -21.69
N ASP A 232 -9.45 5.55 -21.14
CA ASP A 232 -8.61 4.47 -21.68
C ASP A 232 -9.00 3.12 -21.08
N ARG A 233 -9.23 2.11 -21.94
CA ARG A 233 -9.71 0.79 -21.48
C ARG A 233 -8.73 0.04 -20.59
N ASN A 234 -7.42 0.20 -20.82
CA ASN A 234 -6.39 -0.46 -20.01
C ASN A 234 -6.25 0.26 -18.66
N LEU A 235 -6.07 1.59 -18.68
CA LEU A 235 -5.92 2.40 -17.47
C LEU A 235 -7.17 2.33 -16.58
N ALA A 236 -8.37 2.38 -17.16
CA ALA A 236 -9.61 2.22 -16.42
C ALA A 236 -9.77 0.82 -15.80
N SER A 237 -9.38 -0.24 -16.53
CA SER A 237 -9.38 -1.61 -16.02
C SER A 237 -8.38 -1.78 -14.87
N ILE A 238 -7.20 -1.16 -14.98
CA ILE A 238 -6.18 -1.13 -13.94
C ILE A 238 -6.69 -0.36 -12.70
N SER A 239 -7.31 0.81 -12.89
CA SER A 239 -7.78 1.65 -11.79
C SER A 239 -8.91 0.99 -11.00
N GLN A 240 -9.88 0.37 -11.68
CA GLN A 240 -10.96 -0.37 -11.00
C GLN A 240 -10.42 -1.62 -10.27
N ALA A 241 -9.47 -2.37 -10.87
CA ALA A 241 -8.86 -3.52 -10.21
C ALA A 241 -8.05 -3.10 -8.97
N GLY A 242 -7.35 -1.97 -9.04
CA GLY A 242 -6.65 -1.39 -7.89
C GLY A 242 -7.60 -0.96 -6.77
N LEU A 243 -8.73 -0.33 -7.12
CA LEU A 243 -9.78 0.04 -6.17
C LEU A 243 -10.33 -1.21 -5.47
N VAL A 244 -10.71 -2.25 -6.22
CA VAL A 244 -11.27 -3.48 -5.65
C VAL A 244 -10.22 -4.26 -4.85
N ASN A 245 -8.95 -4.25 -5.26
CA ASN A 245 -7.87 -4.84 -4.47
C ASN A 245 -7.76 -4.20 -3.08
N ASN A 246 -7.85 -2.86 -2.98
CA ASN A 246 -7.83 -2.19 -1.68
C ASN A 246 -9.19 -2.22 -0.95
N LEU A 247 -10.29 -2.43 -1.65
CA LEU A 247 -11.58 -2.76 -1.07
C LEU A 247 -11.48 -4.06 -0.25
N ASN A 248 -10.80 -5.07 -0.79
CA ASN A 248 -10.52 -6.33 -0.08
C ASN A 248 -9.66 -6.08 1.18
N ASP A 249 -8.63 -5.23 1.08
CA ASP A 249 -7.78 -4.90 2.23
C ASP A 249 -8.57 -4.13 3.31
N GLY A 250 -9.46 -3.21 2.92
CA GLY A 250 -10.35 -2.51 3.84
C GLY A 250 -11.32 -3.46 4.56
N MET A 251 -11.91 -4.41 3.85
CA MET A 251 -12.75 -5.47 4.44
C MET A 251 -11.93 -6.35 5.39
N ALA A 252 -10.76 -6.81 4.97
CA ALA A 252 -9.91 -7.68 5.78
C ALA A 252 -9.45 -6.98 7.06
N TRP A 253 -9.03 -5.72 6.98
CA TRP A 253 -8.66 -4.92 8.15
C TRP A 253 -9.82 -4.78 9.15
N GLY A 254 -11.02 -4.48 8.65
CA GLY A 254 -12.19 -4.24 9.51
C GLY A 254 -12.84 -5.51 10.04
N LEU A 255 -13.01 -6.53 9.21
CA LEU A 255 -13.83 -7.70 9.56
C LEU A 255 -13.05 -8.92 10.01
N PHE A 256 -11.75 -9.10 9.63
CA PHE A 256 -11.00 -10.29 10.04
C PHE A 256 -10.96 -10.48 11.56
N PRO A 257 -10.58 -9.46 12.36
CA PRO A 257 -10.56 -9.63 13.81
C PRO A 257 -11.92 -10.02 14.38
N LEU A 258 -13.00 -9.43 13.88
CA LEU A 258 -14.37 -9.71 14.35
C LEU A 258 -14.84 -11.09 13.91
N PHE A 259 -14.54 -11.51 12.68
CA PHE A 259 -14.95 -12.78 12.13
C PHE A 259 -14.23 -13.96 12.81
N PHE A 260 -12.92 -13.80 13.05
CA PHE A 260 -12.15 -14.83 13.73
C PHE A 260 -12.49 -14.92 15.22
N ALA A 261 -12.75 -13.80 15.88
CA ALA A 261 -13.24 -13.79 17.25
C ALA A 261 -14.63 -14.44 17.38
N ALA A 262 -15.55 -14.17 16.43
CA ALA A 262 -16.86 -14.82 16.39
C ALA A 262 -16.76 -16.34 16.19
N ALA A 263 -15.69 -16.84 15.55
CA ALA A 263 -15.35 -18.25 15.45
C ALA A 263 -14.57 -18.79 16.67
N SER A 264 -14.58 -18.06 17.81
CA SER A 264 -13.93 -18.44 19.06
C SER A 264 -12.39 -18.57 18.97
N MET A 265 -11.75 -17.85 18.04
CA MET A 265 -10.29 -17.79 18.00
C MET A 265 -9.77 -16.89 19.13
N SER A 266 -8.69 -17.32 19.79
CA SER A 266 -8.01 -16.47 20.76
C SER A 266 -7.43 -15.21 20.09
N LEU A 267 -7.13 -14.17 20.88
CA LEU A 267 -6.60 -12.91 20.34
C LEU A 267 -5.25 -13.14 19.63
N GLU A 268 -4.38 -14.03 20.15
CA GLU A 268 -3.11 -14.38 19.50
C GLU A 268 -3.32 -15.03 18.13
N ARG A 269 -4.28 -15.98 18.05
CA ARG A 269 -4.64 -16.63 16.77
C ARG A 269 -5.24 -15.64 15.79
N THR A 270 -6.11 -14.76 16.26
CA THR A 270 -6.70 -13.68 15.46
C THR A 270 -5.62 -12.76 14.91
N ALA A 271 -4.66 -12.35 15.74
CA ALA A 271 -3.53 -11.51 15.31
C ALA A 271 -2.63 -12.23 14.30
N ALA A 272 -2.36 -13.52 14.50
CA ALA A 272 -1.59 -14.34 13.56
C ALA A 272 -2.28 -14.44 12.20
N LEU A 273 -3.59 -14.67 12.17
CA LEU A 273 -4.39 -14.74 10.95
C LEU A 273 -4.46 -13.37 10.24
N ALA A 274 -4.64 -12.27 10.99
CA ALA A 274 -4.66 -10.92 10.45
C ALA A 274 -3.29 -10.51 9.86
N ALA A 275 -2.19 -10.99 10.46
CA ALA A 275 -0.83 -10.75 9.97
C ALA A 275 -0.48 -11.61 8.75
N LEU A 276 -1.07 -12.80 8.61
CA LEU A 276 -0.73 -13.77 7.56
C LEU A 276 -1.02 -13.23 6.16
N TYR A 277 -2.13 -12.51 5.98
CA TYR A 277 -2.48 -11.88 4.72
C TYR A 277 -1.42 -10.88 4.21
N PRO A 278 -1.07 -9.81 4.95
CA PRO A 278 -0.06 -8.88 4.50
C PRO A 278 1.35 -9.49 4.46
N ALA A 279 1.68 -10.49 5.29
CA ALA A 279 2.94 -11.21 5.24
C ALA A 279 3.10 -12.00 3.94
N THR A 280 2.07 -12.77 3.58
CA THR A 280 2.07 -13.54 2.33
C THR A 280 2.14 -12.61 1.11
N TRP A 281 1.38 -11.53 1.13
CA TRP A 281 1.46 -10.50 0.10
C TRP A 281 2.88 -9.95 -0.03
N ALA A 282 3.50 -9.51 1.07
CA ALA A 282 4.84 -8.95 1.07
C ALA A 282 5.88 -9.92 0.48
N LEU A 283 5.84 -11.18 0.88
CA LEU A 283 6.82 -12.18 0.43
C LEU A 283 6.64 -12.55 -1.04
N VAL A 284 5.41 -12.84 -1.46
CA VAL A 284 5.12 -13.34 -2.81
C VAL A 284 5.31 -12.25 -3.87
N GLN A 285 5.07 -10.97 -3.55
CA GLN A 285 5.23 -9.88 -4.51
C GLN A 285 6.68 -9.66 -4.98
N LEU A 286 7.68 -10.16 -4.25
CA LEU A 286 9.07 -10.11 -4.70
C LEU A 286 9.30 -10.88 -6.01
N GLY A 287 8.51 -11.95 -6.23
CA GLY A 287 8.58 -12.77 -7.45
C GLY A 287 7.58 -12.36 -8.52
N THR A 288 6.37 -11.88 -8.16
CA THR A 288 5.28 -11.66 -9.12
C THR A 288 5.53 -10.47 -10.04
N GLY A 289 6.28 -9.46 -9.61
CA GLY A 289 6.71 -8.37 -10.48
C GLY A 289 7.54 -8.88 -11.68
N ALA A 290 8.55 -9.69 -11.42
CA ALA A 290 9.37 -10.32 -12.45
C ALA A 290 8.58 -11.32 -13.31
N LEU A 291 7.66 -12.06 -12.70
CA LEU A 291 6.77 -12.99 -13.40
C LEU A 291 5.88 -12.26 -14.40
N SER A 292 5.35 -11.09 -14.03
CA SER A 292 4.52 -10.26 -14.91
C SER A 292 5.25 -9.77 -16.16
N ASP A 293 6.58 -9.62 -16.08
CA ASP A 293 7.43 -9.27 -17.23
C ASP A 293 7.63 -10.44 -18.23
N GLN A 294 7.26 -11.65 -17.84
CA GLN A 294 7.41 -12.85 -18.65
C GLN A 294 6.09 -13.35 -19.24
N ILE A 295 5.03 -13.40 -18.42
CA ILE A 295 3.74 -13.98 -18.83
C ILE A 295 2.68 -12.95 -19.24
N GLY A 296 3.00 -11.65 -19.08
CA GLY A 296 2.08 -10.55 -19.39
C GLY A 296 1.32 -10.02 -18.18
N ARG A 297 0.65 -8.88 -18.37
CA ARG A 297 -0.03 -8.13 -17.30
C ARG A 297 -1.47 -8.59 -17.09
N LYS A 298 -2.21 -8.68 -18.18
CA LYS A 298 -3.66 -8.92 -18.18
C LYS A 298 -4.07 -10.16 -17.41
N TRP A 299 -3.51 -11.31 -17.78
CA TRP A 299 -3.92 -12.58 -17.18
C TRP A 299 -3.41 -12.75 -15.75
N LEU A 300 -2.24 -12.17 -15.42
CA LEU A 300 -1.75 -12.18 -14.04
C LEU A 300 -2.65 -11.35 -13.11
N ILE A 301 -3.16 -10.20 -13.57
CA ILE A 301 -4.13 -9.40 -12.81
C ILE A 301 -5.45 -10.17 -12.67
N ALA A 302 -6.02 -10.69 -13.78
CA ALA A 302 -7.30 -11.38 -13.74
C ALA A 302 -7.28 -12.62 -12.83
N THR A 303 -6.27 -13.48 -12.98
CA THR A 303 -6.11 -14.68 -12.13
C THR A 303 -5.82 -14.32 -10.69
N GLY A 304 -5.04 -13.25 -10.43
CA GLY A 304 -4.82 -12.73 -9.09
C GLY A 304 -6.11 -12.27 -8.40
N MET A 305 -6.99 -11.56 -9.12
CA MET A 305 -8.31 -11.17 -8.61
C MET A 305 -9.18 -12.39 -8.30
N TRP A 306 -9.16 -13.43 -9.14
CA TRP A 306 -9.90 -14.67 -8.88
C TRP A 306 -9.31 -15.46 -7.71
N THR A 307 -7.98 -15.45 -7.54
CA THR A 307 -7.32 -16.04 -6.37
C THR A 307 -7.72 -15.32 -5.09
N GLN A 308 -7.80 -13.99 -5.10
CA GLN A 308 -8.31 -13.20 -3.96
C GLN A 308 -9.77 -13.57 -3.65
N ALA A 309 -10.64 -13.59 -4.67
CA ALA A 309 -12.05 -13.96 -4.51
C ALA A 309 -12.19 -15.37 -3.90
N GLY A 310 -11.40 -16.33 -4.41
CA GLY A 310 -11.34 -17.69 -3.85
C GLY A 310 -10.86 -17.73 -2.40
N GLY A 311 -9.82 -16.95 -2.07
CA GLY A 311 -9.31 -16.82 -0.70
C GLY A 311 -10.38 -16.28 0.27
N ILE A 312 -11.11 -15.22 -0.14
CA ILE A 312 -12.21 -14.64 0.65
C ILE A 312 -13.34 -15.68 0.81
N ALA A 313 -13.70 -16.41 -0.25
CA ALA A 313 -14.72 -17.46 -0.19
C ALA A 313 -14.31 -18.60 0.76
N VAL A 314 -13.04 -19.03 0.73
CA VAL A 314 -12.51 -20.04 1.67
C VAL A 314 -12.64 -19.55 3.11
N ILE A 315 -12.34 -18.28 3.41
CA ILE A 315 -12.55 -17.71 4.75
C ILE A 315 -14.03 -17.77 5.13
N ALA A 316 -14.94 -17.34 4.23
CA ALA A 316 -16.36 -17.30 4.49
C ALA A 316 -16.97 -18.68 4.80
N MET A 317 -16.42 -19.75 4.22
CA MET A 317 -16.85 -21.14 4.40
C MET A 317 -16.18 -21.84 5.60
N SER A 318 -15.12 -21.24 6.15
CA SER A 318 -14.31 -21.90 7.17
C SER A 318 -14.84 -21.63 8.57
N THR A 319 -14.59 -22.58 9.46
CA THR A 319 -14.87 -22.47 10.90
C THR A 319 -13.64 -22.76 11.77
N ALA A 320 -12.53 -23.16 11.15
CA ALA A 320 -11.32 -23.58 11.82
C ALA A 320 -10.09 -22.75 11.39
N PHE A 321 -9.11 -22.67 12.28
CA PHE A 321 -7.87 -21.91 12.08
C PHE A 321 -7.18 -22.20 10.73
N PHE A 322 -7.05 -23.47 10.36
CA PHE A 322 -6.37 -23.85 9.11
C PHE A 322 -7.07 -23.31 7.86
N GLY A 323 -8.41 -23.36 7.82
CA GLY A 323 -9.18 -22.82 6.69
C GLY A 323 -9.05 -21.28 6.61
N PHE A 324 -9.11 -20.59 7.75
CA PHE A 324 -8.85 -19.15 7.80
C PHE A 324 -7.44 -18.80 7.34
N ALA A 325 -6.43 -19.57 7.78
CA ALA A 325 -5.04 -19.37 7.37
C ALA A 325 -4.86 -19.60 5.87
N MET A 326 -5.44 -20.66 5.31
CA MET A 326 -5.38 -20.93 3.87
C MET A 326 -6.05 -19.82 3.07
N GLY A 327 -7.23 -19.36 3.46
CA GLY A 327 -7.93 -18.27 2.78
C GLY A 327 -7.17 -16.93 2.88
N SER A 328 -6.59 -16.61 4.06
CA SER A 328 -5.75 -15.42 4.24
C SER A 328 -4.48 -15.47 3.39
N ALA A 329 -3.84 -16.63 3.29
CA ALA A 329 -2.68 -16.83 2.43
C ALA A 329 -3.03 -16.69 0.94
N LEU A 330 -4.14 -17.32 0.48
CA LEU A 330 -4.63 -17.17 -0.89
C LEU A 330 -4.96 -15.69 -1.24
N LEU A 331 -5.60 -14.97 -0.32
CA LEU A 331 -5.86 -13.54 -0.48
C LEU A 331 -4.54 -12.78 -0.66
N GLY A 332 -3.52 -13.08 0.16
CA GLY A 332 -2.19 -12.48 0.06
C GLY A 332 -1.47 -12.79 -1.25
N VAL A 333 -1.51 -14.06 -1.71
CA VAL A 333 -0.95 -14.47 -3.01
C VAL A 333 -1.64 -13.72 -4.16
N GLY A 334 -2.97 -13.69 -4.19
CA GLY A 334 -3.72 -12.98 -5.21
C GLY A 334 -3.40 -11.49 -5.24
N THR A 335 -3.31 -10.85 -4.07
CA THR A 335 -2.92 -9.43 -3.95
C THR A 335 -1.50 -9.19 -4.46
N ALA A 336 -0.55 -10.08 -4.18
CA ALA A 336 0.81 -10.03 -4.68
C ALA A 336 0.89 -10.16 -6.21
N MET A 337 0.02 -10.95 -6.82
CA MET A 337 -0.07 -11.07 -8.30
C MET A 337 -0.61 -9.78 -8.93
N VAL A 338 -1.54 -9.12 -8.26
CA VAL A 338 -2.27 -7.95 -8.80
C VAL A 338 -1.46 -6.66 -8.64
N TYR A 339 -1.04 -6.34 -7.43
CA TYR A 339 -0.59 -4.98 -7.09
C TYR A 339 0.64 -4.50 -7.88
N PRO A 340 1.78 -5.21 -7.93
CA PRO A 340 2.93 -4.77 -8.73
C PRO A 340 2.63 -4.77 -10.23
N THR A 341 1.77 -5.67 -10.69
CA THR A 341 1.39 -5.81 -12.09
C THR A 341 0.54 -4.66 -12.59
N LEU A 342 -0.36 -4.10 -11.74
CA LEU A 342 -1.13 -2.89 -12.06
C LEU A 342 -0.22 -1.68 -12.31
N LEU A 343 0.79 -1.48 -11.45
CA LEU A 343 1.75 -0.39 -11.62
C LEU A 343 2.61 -0.56 -12.88
N ALA A 344 3.02 -1.80 -13.18
CA ALA A 344 3.73 -2.11 -14.41
C ALA A 344 2.85 -1.82 -15.65
N GLY A 345 1.58 -2.23 -15.63
CA GLY A 345 0.63 -1.96 -16.71
C GLY A 345 0.39 -0.47 -16.96
N ILE A 346 0.36 0.37 -15.93
CA ILE A 346 0.33 1.84 -16.10
C ILE A 346 1.62 2.30 -16.79
N GLY A 347 2.77 1.75 -16.37
CA GLY A 347 4.07 2.05 -16.95
C GLY A 347 4.16 1.72 -18.44
N ASP A 348 3.46 0.67 -18.88
CA ASP A 348 3.43 0.23 -20.29
C ASP A 348 2.55 1.14 -21.17
N VAL A 349 1.46 1.71 -20.60
CA VAL A 349 0.45 2.51 -21.35
C VAL A 349 0.76 4.01 -21.29
N ALA A 350 1.13 4.54 -20.10
CA ALA A 350 1.34 5.95 -19.90
C ALA A 350 2.74 6.40 -20.35
N MET A 351 2.81 7.42 -21.22
CA MET A 351 4.09 8.00 -21.66
C MET A 351 4.85 8.61 -20.47
N PRO A 352 6.18 8.63 -20.51
CA PRO A 352 7.01 9.18 -19.41
C PRO A 352 6.61 10.58 -18.97
N SER A 353 6.18 11.43 -19.89
CA SER A 353 5.79 12.83 -19.65
C SER A 353 4.57 13.00 -18.74
N TRP A 354 3.65 12.04 -18.67
CA TRP A 354 2.45 12.10 -17.84
C TRP A 354 2.20 10.85 -16.98
N ARG A 355 3.14 9.88 -16.99
CA ARG A 355 3.06 8.63 -16.23
C ARG A 355 2.89 8.88 -14.72
N ALA A 356 3.63 9.83 -14.16
CA ALA A 356 3.53 10.16 -12.73
C ALA A 356 2.12 10.64 -12.37
N SER A 357 1.48 11.44 -13.23
CA SER A 357 0.11 11.89 -13.06
C SER A 357 -0.89 10.71 -13.13
N ALA A 358 -0.71 9.78 -14.08
CA ALA A 358 -1.55 8.58 -14.18
C ALA A 358 -1.43 7.68 -12.94
N ILE A 359 -0.21 7.48 -12.43
CA ILE A 359 0.01 6.76 -11.18
C ILE A 359 -0.66 7.48 -10.00
N GLY A 360 -0.65 8.81 -9.97
CA GLY A 360 -1.33 9.61 -8.96
C GLY A 360 -2.84 9.39 -8.96
N VAL A 361 -3.48 9.39 -10.13
CA VAL A 361 -4.92 9.11 -10.29
C VAL A 361 -5.25 7.66 -9.89
N TYR A 362 -4.44 6.71 -10.34
CA TYR A 362 -4.58 5.30 -9.94
C TYR A 362 -4.52 5.15 -8.41
N ARG A 363 -3.53 5.77 -7.75
CA ARG A 363 -3.38 5.72 -6.28
C ARG A 363 -4.55 6.36 -5.55
N PHE A 364 -5.11 7.43 -6.09
CA PHE A 364 -6.33 8.03 -5.55
C PHE A 364 -7.47 7.00 -5.51
N TRP A 365 -7.78 6.35 -6.64
CA TRP A 365 -8.82 5.34 -6.71
C TRP A 365 -8.51 4.10 -5.85
N ARG A 366 -7.27 3.62 -5.92
CA ARG A 366 -6.82 2.51 -5.11
C ARG A 366 -7.02 2.77 -3.61
N ASP A 367 -6.56 3.91 -3.11
CA ASP A 367 -6.62 4.20 -1.67
C ASP A 367 -8.04 4.54 -1.22
N LEU A 368 -8.89 5.09 -2.10
CA LEU A 368 -10.32 5.24 -1.86
C LEU A 368 -11.02 3.86 -1.72
N GLY A 369 -10.44 2.82 -2.29
CA GLY A 369 -10.87 1.43 -2.10
C GLY A 369 -10.97 1.01 -0.64
N TYR A 370 -10.09 1.49 0.25
CA TYR A 370 -10.22 1.26 1.70
C TYR A 370 -11.55 1.76 2.24
N ALA A 371 -11.92 3.01 1.92
CA ALA A 371 -13.16 3.62 2.40
C ALA A 371 -14.40 2.93 1.82
N ILE A 372 -14.40 2.69 0.51
CA ILE A 372 -15.50 2.01 -0.19
C ILE A 372 -15.64 0.58 0.32
N GLY A 373 -14.53 -0.11 0.53
CA GLY A 373 -14.51 -1.47 1.06
C GLY A 373 -15.06 -1.57 2.48
N ALA A 374 -14.65 -0.66 3.35
CA ALA A 374 -15.15 -0.60 4.72
C ALA A 374 -16.66 -0.29 4.75
N LEU A 375 -17.14 0.63 3.90
CA LEU A 375 -18.57 0.93 3.80
C LEU A 375 -19.37 -0.27 3.29
N ILE A 376 -18.97 -0.88 2.17
CA ILE A 376 -19.67 -2.04 1.62
C ILE A 376 -19.63 -3.19 2.61
N ALA A 377 -18.45 -3.51 3.18
CA ALA A 377 -18.31 -4.60 4.13
C ALA A 377 -19.12 -4.35 5.42
N GLY A 378 -19.10 -3.12 5.94
CA GLY A 378 -19.87 -2.75 7.13
C GLY A 378 -21.38 -2.85 6.92
N VAL A 379 -21.90 -2.20 5.88
CA VAL A 379 -23.35 -2.21 5.55
C VAL A 379 -23.84 -3.64 5.26
N THR A 380 -23.06 -4.40 4.48
CA THR A 380 -23.46 -5.79 4.17
C THR A 380 -23.35 -6.69 5.39
N ALA A 381 -22.39 -6.47 6.28
CA ALA A 381 -22.30 -7.21 7.54
C ALA A 381 -23.46 -6.89 8.50
N ASP A 382 -23.93 -5.63 8.54
CA ASP A 382 -25.10 -5.23 9.34
C ASP A 382 -26.40 -5.84 8.78
N MET A 383 -26.52 -5.99 7.45
CA MET A 383 -27.73 -6.50 6.80
C MET A 383 -27.77 -8.03 6.67
N LEU A 384 -26.65 -8.64 6.35
CA LEU A 384 -26.54 -10.06 5.96
C LEU A 384 -25.65 -10.89 6.90
N GLY A 385 -25.11 -10.25 7.96
CA GLY A 385 -24.11 -10.85 8.85
C GLY A 385 -22.70 -10.87 8.25
N LEU A 386 -21.70 -11.21 9.08
CA LEU A 386 -20.29 -11.20 8.71
C LEU A 386 -20.01 -12.06 7.48
N ALA A 387 -20.50 -13.30 7.45
CA ALA A 387 -20.30 -14.21 6.31
C ALA A 387 -20.88 -13.64 5.01
N GLY A 388 -22.05 -12.97 5.07
CA GLY A 388 -22.70 -12.32 3.92
C GLY A 388 -21.80 -11.23 3.32
N ALA A 389 -21.13 -10.43 4.18
CA ALA A 389 -20.19 -9.41 3.73
C ALA A 389 -18.99 -10.01 2.96
N PHE A 390 -18.43 -11.13 3.45
CA PHE A 390 -17.35 -11.83 2.74
C PHE A 390 -17.80 -12.31 1.35
N TRP A 391 -19.02 -12.88 1.22
CA TRP A 391 -19.53 -13.33 -0.06
C TRP A 391 -19.75 -12.19 -1.06
N ILE A 392 -20.28 -11.04 -0.61
CA ILE A 392 -20.46 -9.86 -1.47
C ILE A 392 -19.10 -9.35 -1.96
N VAL A 393 -18.11 -9.23 -1.07
CA VAL A 393 -16.76 -8.77 -1.43
C VAL A 393 -16.06 -9.78 -2.35
N ALA A 394 -16.20 -11.09 -2.11
CA ALA A 394 -15.69 -12.12 -3.01
C ALA A 394 -16.32 -12.01 -4.41
N GLY A 395 -17.63 -11.79 -4.50
CA GLY A 395 -18.34 -11.58 -5.76
C GLY A 395 -17.84 -10.35 -6.52
N LEU A 396 -17.71 -9.20 -5.84
CA LEU A 396 -17.17 -7.97 -6.43
C LEU A 396 -15.74 -8.16 -6.94
N THR A 397 -14.91 -8.88 -6.19
CA THR A 397 -13.53 -9.18 -6.56
C THR A 397 -13.47 -10.10 -7.78
N PHE A 398 -14.33 -11.12 -7.83
CA PHE A 398 -14.46 -12.02 -8.98
C PHE A 398 -14.88 -11.25 -10.25
N VAL A 399 -15.91 -10.40 -10.14
CA VAL A 399 -16.39 -9.54 -11.25
C VAL A 399 -15.29 -8.57 -11.71
N SER A 400 -14.51 -8.01 -10.79
CA SER A 400 -13.36 -7.17 -11.14
C SER A 400 -12.34 -7.94 -12.00
N GLY A 401 -12.06 -9.20 -11.68
CA GLY A 401 -11.24 -10.09 -12.50
C GLY A 401 -11.83 -10.31 -13.90
N LEU A 402 -13.15 -10.49 -14.02
CA LEU A 402 -13.85 -10.59 -15.31
C LEU A 402 -13.71 -9.29 -16.12
N ILE A 403 -13.88 -8.12 -15.50
CA ILE A 403 -13.69 -6.83 -16.18
C ILE A 403 -12.28 -6.73 -16.77
N VAL A 404 -11.25 -7.12 -16.03
CA VAL A 404 -9.87 -7.17 -16.53
C VAL A 404 -9.76 -8.17 -17.70
N ALA A 405 -10.30 -9.37 -17.55
CA ALA A 405 -10.21 -10.42 -18.57
C ALA A 405 -10.88 -10.03 -19.89
N PHE A 406 -12.01 -9.32 -19.86
CA PHE A 406 -12.76 -8.97 -21.07
C PHE A 406 -12.43 -7.58 -21.62
N ARG A 407 -12.18 -6.59 -20.78
CA ARG A 407 -11.97 -5.20 -21.19
C ARG A 407 -10.51 -4.84 -21.43
N MET A 408 -9.58 -5.32 -20.58
CA MET A 408 -8.17 -5.01 -20.71
C MET A 408 -7.54 -5.72 -21.89
N ARG A 409 -6.66 -5.04 -22.62
CA ARG A 409 -5.76 -5.66 -23.59
C ARG A 409 -4.41 -5.92 -22.93
N GLU A 410 -3.67 -6.92 -23.42
CA GLU A 410 -2.29 -7.13 -22.96
C GLU A 410 -1.45 -5.88 -23.24
N THR A 411 -0.74 -5.40 -22.22
CA THR A 411 0.06 -4.18 -22.31
C THR A 411 1.55 -4.45 -22.51
N LEU A 412 2.00 -5.68 -22.19
CA LEU A 412 3.37 -6.08 -22.45
C LEU A 412 3.59 -6.22 -23.97
N SER A 413 4.46 -5.39 -24.55
CA SER A 413 4.75 -5.46 -25.99
C SER A 413 5.61 -6.67 -26.33
N SER A 414 5.25 -7.40 -27.37
CA SER A 414 5.99 -8.57 -27.89
C SER A 414 7.44 -8.22 -28.27
N ALA A 415 7.73 -6.96 -28.62
CA ALA A 415 9.08 -6.48 -28.93
C ALA A 415 10.02 -6.52 -27.73
N SER A 416 9.51 -6.29 -26.51
CA SER A 416 10.32 -6.34 -25.28
C SER A 416 10.69 -7.76 -24.86
N VAL A 417 9.88 -8.75 -25.20
CA VAL A 417 10.12 -10.17 -24.92
C VAL A 417 11.19 -10.75 -25.87
N GLY A 418 11.21 -10.30 -27.14
CA GLY A 418 12.18 -10.74 -28.15
C GLY A 418 13.62 -10.26 -27.87
N GLN A 419 13.78 -9.02 -27.43
CA GLN A 419 15.10 -8.44 -27.16
C GLN A 419 15.80 -9.08 -25.95
N ARG A 420 15.07 -9.52 -24.93
CA ARG A 420 15.66 -10.20 -23.74
C ARG A 420 16.09 -11.63 -24.04
N LYS A 421 15.51 -12.31 -25.04
CA LYS A 421 15.90 -13.67 -25.47
C LYS A 421 17.17 -13.69 -26.33
N HIS A 422 17.60 -12.54 -26.86
CA HIS A 422 18.76 -12.43 -27.76
C HIS A 422 19.93 -11.67 -27.17
N SER A 423 19.96 -11.40 -25.87
CA SER A 423 21.17 -10.96 -25.16
C SER A 423 22.04 -12.21 -24.88
N PRO A 424 23.14 -12.45 -25.63
CA PRO A 424 24.03 -13.55 -25.31
C PRO A 424 24.71 -13.25 -23.97
N HIS A 425 24.74 -14.23 -23.09
CA HIS A 425 25.75 -14.28 -22.05
C HIS A 425 27.11 -14.10 -22.71
N GLU A 426 27.71 -12.92 -22.60
CA GLU A 426 29.12 -12.79 -22.84
C GLU A 426 29.85 -13.69 -21.82
N SER A 427 30.27 -14.85 -22.31
CA SER A 427 31.21 -15.73 -21.67
C SER A 427 32.47 -14.91 -21.36
N ARG A 428 32.70 -14.63 -20.10
CA ARG A 428 34.02 -14.21 -19.61
C ARG A 428 34.92 -15.43 -19.70
N THR A 429 35.81 -15.42 -20.70
CA THR A 429 37.13 -16.06 -20.63
C THR A 429 38.07 -15.15 -19.87
#